data_3ac98b2cad909ae23ace981e3e3d7694
#
_entry.id   3ac98b2cad909ae23ace981e3e3d7694
#
_cell.length_a   1.000
_cell.length_b   1.000
_cell.length_c   1.000
_cell.angle_alpha   90.00
_cell.angle_beta   90.00
_cell.angle_gamma   90.00
#
_symmetry.space_group_name_H-M   'P 1'
#
loop_
_entity.id
_entity.type
_entity.pdbx_description
1 polymer ?
#
loop_
_entity_poly.entity_id
_entity_poly.type
_entity_poly.pdbx_seq_one_letter_code
_entity_poly.pdbx_strand_id
1 'polypeptide(L)'
;MNESNGVIRDARKLGIPKMLILGLQHMFAMFGATILVPILVNSYFVDACGEGPSRGLTVSVTLFCAGFGTLLFHLCAKFKVPAFLGSSFAFLSGFATVANLNTGKYASMSVNDKAAYACGGIVVAGLLYLIFALIIRMVGVKRVMRYLPPVVTGPVIICIGLSLAGSAINNASTNWFLALVALAVIIIFNIWGKGMFKIIPILMGVVIAYAVAVVLNALGIKNPDGSVIINFVPVAQAGIVGLPPLQLCKFDLTSIMIMAPIAIATMMEHVGDMSAISATVGENFLSDPGLHRTLLGDGLATAMAGFIGGPANTTYGENTGVLELSRVHDPRVIRIAAVFAIIVSFIPKVSALISTMPSSIIGGVSFMLYGMISAIGVRNVVENKVDLTKSRNLIIAGVIFVCGLGFSNGLSFTIGGTTVTLTALAIAAIAGILLNMICLLYTSPSPRDGLLS
;
A
#
# COMPACT_ATOMS: atom_id res chain seq x y z
N MET A 1 18.42 -30.66 11.40
CA MET A 1 17.53 -29.51 11.17
C MET A 1 16.37 -30.04 10.36
N ASN A 2 15.24 -30.25 11.02
CA ASN A 2 14.08 -30.97 10.49
C ASN A 2 13.45 -30.20 9.31
N GLU A 3 13.45 -30.81 8.13
CA GLU A 3 12.52 -30.51 7.03
C GLU A 3 11.11 -31.02 7.40
N SER A 4 10.65 -30.66 8.60
CA SER A 4 9.35 -31.05 9.09
C SER A 4 8.29 -30.17 8.40
N ASN A 5 7.40 -30.80 7.67
CA ASN A 5 6.18 -30.28 7.02
C ASN A 5 6.27 -29.73 5.59
N GLY A 6 7.26 -30.10 4.77
CA GLY A 6 7.25 -29.74 3.34
C GLY A 6 7.51 -28.26 3.02
N VAL A 7 8.05 -27.49 3.98
CA VAL A 7 8.44 -26.09 3.79
C VAL A 7 9.84 -26.00 3.20
N ILE A 8 10.01 -25.25 2.13
CA ILE A 8 11.27 -25.05 1.42
C ILE A 8 11.87 -23.70 1.85
N ARG A 9 13.01 -23.73 2.53
CA ARG A 9 13.75 -22.54 2.99
C ARG A 9 14.97 -22.21 2.11
N ASP A 10 15.36 -23.10 1.21
CA ASP A 10 16.38 -22.88 0.18
C ASP A 10 15.84 -23.26 -1.20
N ALA A 11 15.39 -22.23 -1.93
CA ALA A 11 14.76 -22.40 -3.24
C ALA A 11 15.73 -22.94 -4.31
N ARG A 12 17.07 -22.86 -4.10
CA ARG A 12 18.05 -23.42 -5.03
C ARG A 12 17.87 -24.93 -5.23
N LYS A 13 17.37 -25.64 -4.22
CA LYS A 13 17.03 -27.05 -4.29
C LYS A 13 15.95 -27.38 -5.33
N LEU A 14 15.15 -26.39 -5.73
CA LEU A 14 14.08 -26.53 -6.72
C LEU A 14 14.59 -26.43 -8.18
N GLY A 15 15.81 -25.90 -8.36
CA GLY A 15 16.36 -25.57 -9.67
C GLY A 15 15.85 -24.24 -10.23
N ILE A 16 16.60 -23.68 -11.18
CA ILE A 16 16.34 -22.34 -11.76
C ILE A 16 14.93 -22.20 -12.36
N PRO A 17 14.41 -23.16 -13.19
CA PRO A 17 13.10 -22.98 -13.81
C PRO A 17 11.97 -22.83 -12.79
N LYS A 18 11.97 -23.64 -11.72
CA LYS A 18 10.94 -23.54 -10.67
C LYS A 18 11.06 -22.25 -9.87
N MET A 19 12.28 -21.79 -9.59
CA MET A 19 12.51 -20.51 -8.94
C MET A 19 11.98 -19.33 -9.77
N LEU A 20 12.18 -19.35 -11.08
CA LEU A 20 11.65 -18.31 -11.98
C LEU A 20 10.12 -18.32 -12.01
N ILE A 21 9.49 -19.50 -12.08
CA ILE A 21 8.01 -19.62 -12.02
C ILE A 21 7.48 -19.08 -10.69
N LEU A 22 8.10 -19.41 -9.57
CA LEU A 22 7.72 -18.90 -8.25
C LEU A 22 7.92 -17.38 -8.15
N GLY A 23 9.01 -16.86 -8.68
CA GLY A 23 9.24 -15.42 -8.78
C GLY A 23 8.17 -14.73 -9.61
N LEU A 24 7.77 -15.31 -10.73
CA LEU A 24 6.69 -14.81 -11.56
C LEU A 24 5.33 -14.84 -10.83
N GLN A 25 5.07 -15.89 -10.03
CA GLN A 25 3.88 -15.96 -9.18
C GLN A 25 3.81 -14.80 -8.19
N HIS A 26 4.92 -14.54 -7.48
CA HIS A 26 5.00 -13.41 -6.55
C HIS A 26 4.86 -12.06 -7.26
N MET A 27 5.42 -11.91 -8.46
CA MET A 27 5.25 -10.70 -9.26
C MET A 27 3.78 -10.51 -9.64
N PHE A 28 3.08 -11.54 -10.08
CA PHE A 28 1.66 -11.44 -10.42
C PHE A 28 0.76 -11.23 -9.20
N ALA A 29 1.11 -11.76 -8.04
CA ALA A 29 0.33 -11.54 -6.81
C ALA A 29 0.31 -10.05 -6.41
N MET A 30 1.45 -9.37 -6.48
CA MET A 30 1.55 -7.94 -6.16
C MET A 30 1.08 -7.04 -7.30
N PHE A 31 1.09 -7.52 -8.53
CA PHE A 31 0.91 -6.70 -9.73
C PHE A 31 -0.42 -5.94 -9.71
N GLY A 32 -1.53 -6.64 -9.42
CA GLY A 32 -2.86 -6.04 -9.40
C GLY A 32 -2.98 -4.88 -8.42
N ALA A 33 -2.49 -5.05 -7.19
CA ALA A 33 -2.51 -4.01 -6.18
C ALA A 33 -1.57 -2.85 -6.54
N THR A 34 -0.35 -3.16 -6.99
CA THR A 34 0.67 -2.15 -7.30
C THR A 34 0.24 -1.20 -8.43
N ILE A 35 -0.39 -1.72 -9.50
CA ILE A 35 -0.81 -0.89 -10.63
C ILE A 35 -2.02 -0.02 -10.34
N LEU A 36 -2.83 -0.36 -9.35
CA LEU A 36 -4.02 0.42 -8.99
C LEU A 36 -3.67 1.80 -8.41
N VAL A 37 -2.63 1.89 -7.59
CA VAL A 37 -2.26 3.17 -6.97
C VAL A 37 -1.98 4.26 -8.00
N PRO A 38 -1.09 4.09 -9.01
CA PRO A 38 -0.87 5.14 -10.00
C PRO A 38 -2.11 5.46 -10.83
N ILE A 39 -3.00 4.50 -11.09
CA ILE A 39 -4.24 4.75 -11.82
C ILE A 39 -5.19 5.62 -10.98
N LEU A 40 -5.36 5.29 -9.70
CA LEU A 40 -6.20 6.06 -8.77
C LEU A 40 -5.63 7.46 -8.53
N VAL A 41 -4.31 7.58 -8.36
CA VAL A 41 -3.66 8.90 -8.26
C VAL A 41 -3.91 9.71 -9.51
N ASN A 42 -3.77 9.09 -10.71
CA ASN A 42 -4.06 9.76 -11.96
C ASN A 42 -5.51 10.26 -12.03
N SER A 43 -6.51 9.45 -11.59
CA SER A 43 -7.92 9.89 -11.58
C SER A 43 -8.15 11.10 -10.66
N TYR A 44 -7.52 11.14 -9.48
CA TYR A 44 -7.64 12.33 -8.59
C TYR A 44 -7.06 13.60 -9.22
N PHE A 45 -5.97 13.50 -9.97
CA PHE A 45 -5.45 14.66 -10.70
C PHE A 45 -6.31 15.03 -11.91
N VAL A 46 -6.85 14.06 -12.65
CA VAL A 46 -7.79 14.31 -13.74
C VAL A 46 -9.04 15.02 -13.21
N ASP A 47 -9.63 14.54 -12.12
CA ASP A 47 -10.83 15.12 -11.50
C ASP A 47 -10.59 16.55 -10.99
N ALA A 48 -9.41 16.81 -10.42
CA ALA A 48 -9.08 18.09 -9.81
C ALA A 48 -8.52 19.12 -10.80
N CYS A 49 -7.79 18.69 -11.85
CA CYS A 49 -6.99 19.53 -12.73
C CYS A 49 -7.35 19.39 -14.21
N GLY A 50 -8.23 18.45 -14.59
CA GLY A 50 -8.61 18.16 -15.96
C GLY A 50 -7.67 17.23 -16.71
N GLU A 51 -6.46 17.00 -16.19
CA GLU A 51 -5.46 16.08 -16.76
C GLU A 51 -4.67 15.36 -15.66
N GLY A 52 -4.12 14.20 -15.99
CA GLY A 52 -3.25 13.43 -15.09
C GLY A 52 -1.76 13.70 -15.32
N PRO A 53 -0.90 13.38 -14.34
CA PRO A 53 0.53 13.55 -14.48
C PRO A 53 1.09 12.64 -15.58
N SER A 54 1.85 13.22 -16.52
CA SER A 54 2.50 12.52 -17.61
C SER A 54 3.89 11.97 -17.24
N ARG A 55 4.46 12.43 -16.13
CA ARG A 55 5.75 12.00 -15.56
C ARG A 55 5.60 11.70 -14.09
N GLY A 56 6.45 10.81 -13.59
CA GLY A 56 6.26 10.27 -12.24
C GLY A 56 4.90 9.57 -12.13
N LEU A 57 4.55 9.05 -10.99
CA LEU A 57 3.25 8.45 -10.63
C LEU A 57 2.55 7.63 -11.74
N THR A 58 3.34 7.15 -12.72
CA THR A 58 2.88 6.26 -13.81
C THR A 58 3.04 4.81 -13.42
N VAL A 59 2.35 3.91 -14.12
CA VAL A 59 2.46 2.46 -13.89
C VAL A 59 3.92 1.98 -14.03
N SER A 60 4.66 2.46 -15.06
CA SER A 60 6.07 2.09 -15.26
C SER A 60 6.94 2.54 -14.10
N VAL A 61 6.82 3.80 -13.65
CA VAL A 61 7.59 4.30 -12.51
C VAL A 61 7.24 3.56 -11.23
N THR A 62 5.96 3.26 -11.01
CA THR A 62 5.49 2.52 -9.83
C THR A 62 6.06 1.10 -9.78
N LEU A 63 6.06 0.37 -10.91
CA LEU A 63 6.64 -0.97 -10.98
C LEU A 63 8.17 -0.94 -10.78
N PHE A 64 8.85 0.07 -11.32
CA PHE A 64 10.27 0.28 -11.08
C PHE A 64 10.55 0.50 -9.59
N CYS A 65 9.80 1.40 -8.94
CA CYS A 65 9.93 1.70 -7.51
C CYS A 65 9.64 0.48 -6.63
N ALA A 66 8.61 -0.29 -6.96
CA ALA A 66 8.26 -1.52 -6.24
C ALA A 66 9.38 -2.56 -6.32
N GLY A 67 9.89 -2.83 -7.52
CA GLY A 67 10.97 -3.80 -7.72
C GLY A 67 12.28 -3.33 -7.08
N PHE A 68 12.73 -2.11 -7.37
CA PHE A 68 13.97 -1.58 -6.81
C PHE A 68 13.88 -1.40 -5.29
N GLY A 69 12.73 -0.88 -4.79
CA GLY A 69 12.46 -0.73 -3.36
C GLY A 69 12.49 -2.08 -2.63
N THR A 70 11.94 -3.15 -3.23
CA THR A 70 12.01 -4.50 -2.68
C THR A 70 13.47 -4.99 -2.56
N LEU A 71 14.31 -4.78 -3.58
CA LEU A 71 15.72 -5.15 -3.52
C LEU A 71 16.47 -4.37 -2.42
N LEU A 72 16.19 -3.07 -2.31
CA LEU A 72 16.77 -2.21 -1.26
C LEU A 72 16.32 -2.65 0.14
N PHE A 73 15.04 -2.98 0.31
CA PHE A 73 14.52 -3.56 1.55
C PHE A 73 15.24 -4.85 1.93
N HIS A 74 15.41 -5.78 0.99
CA HIS A 74 16.12 -7.03 1.24
C HIS A 74 17.56 -6.80 1.68
N LEU A 75 18.25 -5.82 1.10
CA LEU A 75 19.61 -5.44 1.51
C LEU A 75 19.62 -4.96 2.97
N CYS A 76 18.71 -4.08 3.36
CA CYS A 76 18.60 -3.57 4.73
C CYS A 76 18.21 -4.68 5.72
N ALA A 77 17.29 -5.57 5.31
CA ALA A 77 16.81 -6.71 6.09
C ALA A 77 17.76 -7.92 6.06
N LYS A 78 19.03 -7.74 5.62
CA LYS A 78 20.05 -8.80 5.53
C LYS A 78 19.61 -10.02 4.72
N PHE A 79 18.77 -9.83 3.72
CA PHE A 79 18.24 -10.89 2.87
C PHE A 79 17.47 -12.01 3.61
N LYS A 80 16.95 -11.74 4.83
CA LYS A 80 16.27 -12.73 5.67
C LYS A 80 14.77 -12.75 5.48
N VAL A 81 14.15 -11.58 5.24
CA VAL A 81 12.69 -11.42 5.24
C VAL A 81 12.14 -11.61 3.83
N PRO A 82 11.22 -12.58 3.60
CA PRO A 82 10.62 -12.80 2.30
C PRO A 82 9.40 -11.86 2.08
N ALA A 83 9.60 -10.55 2.19
CA ALA A 83 8.58 -9.54 1.93
C ALA A 83 8.80 -8.88 0.57
N PHE A 84 7.71 -8.60 -0.14
CA PHE A 84 7.68 -7.77 -1.34
C PHE A 84 7.14 -6.39 -0.97
N LEU A 85 7.71 -5.33 -1.54
CA LEU A 85 7.23 -3.97 -1.38
C LEU A 85 6.51 -3.51 -2.65
N GLY A 86 5.30 -2.97 -2.47
CA GLY A 86 4.55 -2.36 -3.56
C GLY A 86 4.06 -0.96 -3.18
N SER A 87 3.23 -0.37 -4.01
CA SER A 87 2.72 0.98 -3.80
C SER A 87 1.70 1.06 -2.66
N SER A 88 1.86 2.04 -1.78
CA SER A 88 1.02 2.22 -0.59
C SER A 88 -0.33 2.88 -0.91
N PHE A 89 -1.41 2.25 -0.50
CA PHE A 89 -2.77 2.80 -0.59
C PHE A 89 -3.04 3.90 0.45
N ALA A 90 -2.35 3.90 1.57
CA ALA A 90 -2.54 4.89 2.63
C ALA A 90 -2.27 6.32 2.17
N PHE A 91 -1.37 6.51 1.20
CA PHE A 91 -1.03 7.83 0.66
C PHE A 91 -2.04 8.36 -0.37
N LEU A 92 -3.04 7.59 -0.80
CA LEU A 92 -4.04 8.02 -1.78
C LEU A 92 -4.80 9.26 -1.33
N SER A 93 -5.19 9.34 -0.04
CA SER A 93 -5.84 10.52 0.52
C SER A 93 -4.95 11.78 0.48
N GLY A 94 -3.65 11.60 0.70
CA GLY A 94 -2.65 12.67 0.57
C GLY A 94 -2.54 13.18 -0.87
N PHE A 95 -2.48 12.27 -1.85
CA PHE A 95 -2.47 12.64 -3.27
C PHE A 95 -3.75 13.37 -3.68
N ALA A 96 -4.92 12.88 -3.26
CA ALA A 96 -6.20 13.56 -3.51
C ALA A 96 -6.20 14.98 -2.91
N THR A 97 -5.69 15.16 -1.69
CA THR A 97 -5.57 16.46 -1.05
C THR A 97 -4.65 17.39 -1.83
N VAL A 98 -3.46 16.94 -2.24
CA VAL A 98 -2.51 17.76 -3.01
C VAL A 98 -3.06 18.10 -4.39
N ALA A 99 -3.74 17.17 -5.08
CA ALA A 99 -4.38 17.43 -6.38
C ALA A 99 -5.40 18.59 -6.30
N ASN A 100 -6.18 18.63 -5.22
CA ASN A 100 -7.21 19.64 -4.98
C ASN A 100 -6.70 20.98 -4.44
N LEU A 101 -5.39 21.12 -4.18
CA LEU A 101 -4.82 22.41 -3.79
C LEU A 101 -4.96 23.43 -4.94
N ASN A 102 -5.70 24.50 -4.69
CA ASN A 102 -6.00 25.55 -5.67
C ASN A 102 -5.73 26.97 -5.13
N THR A 103 -5.00 27.09 -4.03
CA THR A 103 -4.68 28.36 -3.38
C THR A 103 -3.17 28.64 -3.41
N GLY A 104 -2.82 29.93 -3.32
CA GLY A 104 -1.43 30.37 -3.34
C GLY A 104 -0.70 29.91 -4.62
N LYS A 105 0.50 29.37 -4.48
CA LYS A 105 1.30 28.92 -5.63
C LYS A 105 0.69 27.71 -6.37
N TYR A 106 -0.18 26.93 -5.72
CA TYR A 106 -0.79 25.76 -6.33
C TYR A 106 -1.89 26.11 -7.35
N ALA A 107 -2.44 27.33 -7.33
CA ALA A 107 -3.51 27.76 -8.23
C ALA A 107 -3.09 27.78 -9.71
N SER A 108 -1.82 28.13 -9.99
CA SER A 108 -1.27 28.20 -11.35
C SER A 108 -0.26 27.11 -11.68
N MET A 109 -0.16 26.08 -10.82
CA MET A 109 0.85 25.05 -10.93
C MET A 109 0.43 23.96 -11.93
N SER A 110 1.38 23.48 -12.74
CA SER A 110 1.13 22.33 -13.61
C SER A 110 0.85 21.07 -12.81
N VAL A 111 0.11 20.12 -13.40
CA VAL A 111 -0.21 18.84 -12.77
C VAL A 111 1.06 18.07 -12.41
N ASN A 112 2.04 18.05 -13.31
CA ASN A 112 3.33 17.39 -13.04
C ASN A 112 4.07 18.02 -11.86
N ASP A 113 3.98 19.33 -11.67
CA ASP A 113 4.59 20.00 -10.54
C ASP A 113 3.88 19.68 -9.22
N LYS A 114 2.55 19.71 -9.21
CA LYS A 114 1.77 19.26 -8.04
C LYS A 114 2.14 17.83 -7.63
N ALA A 115 2.23 16.92 -8.61
CA ALA A 115 2.67 15.54 -8.40
C ALA A 115 4.10 15.47 -7.83
N ALA A 116 5.04 16.28 -8.36
CA ALA A 116 6.41 16.34 -7.86
C ALA A 116 6.50 16.85 -6.41
N TYR A 117 5.65 17.80 -6.02
CA TYR A 117 5.57 18.27 -4.63
C TYR A 117 4.97 17.21 -3.69
N ALA A 118 3.95 16.47 -4.14
CA ALA A 118 3.43 15.33 -3.39
C ALA A 118 4.53 14.28 -3.15
N CYS A 119 5.30 13.97 -4.19
CA CYS A 119 6.44 13.05 -4.08
C CYS A 119 7.53 13.55 -3.11
N GLY A 120 7.76 14.86 -3.04
CA GLY A 120 8.65 15.45 -2.02
C GLY A 120 8.18 15.20 -0.59
N GLY A 121 6.87 15.27 -0.37
CA GLY A 121 6.28 14.89 0.92
C GLY A 121 6.47 13.40 1.24
N ILE A 122 6.44 12.52 0.24
CA ILE A 122 6.74 11.08 0.39
C ILE A 122 8.20 10.85 0.78
N VAL A 123 9.14 11.62 0.22
CA VAL A 123 10.56 11.55 0.66
C VAL A 123 10.67 11.83 2.15
N VAL A 124 10.02 12.88 2.63
CA VAL A 124 10.04 13.21 4.06
C VAL A 124 9.34 12.13 4.89
N ALA A 125 8.22 11.56 4.39
CA ALA A 125 7.57 10.40 5.02
C ALA A 125 8.57 9.24 5.19
N GLY A 126 9.30 8.88 4.14
CA GLY A 126 10.35 7.85 4.20
C GLY A 126 11.46 8.18 5.20
N LEU A 127 11.87 9.45 5.31
CA LEU A 127 12.85 9.88 6.33
C LEU A 127 12.32 9.72 7.76
N LEU A 128 11.01 9.89 8.00
CA LEU A 128 10.41 9.62 9.31
C LEU A 128 10.54 8.14 9.71
N TYR A 129 10.45 7.20 8.74
CA TYR A 129 10.72 5.78 9.01
C TYR A 129 12.15 5.55 9.49
N LEU A 130 13.14 6.26 8.91
CA LEU A 130 14.54 6.15 9.33
C LEU A 130 14.72 6.63 10.76
N ILE A 131 14.10 7.76 11.10
CA ILE A 131 14.11 8.29 12.48
C ILE A 131 13.48 7.27 13.43
N PHE A 132 12.33 6.71 13.07
CA PHE A 132 11.65 5.72 13.89
C PHE A 132 12.45 4.42 14.03
N ALA A 133 13.08 3.96 12.95
CA ALA A 133 14.00 2.82 12.98
C ALA A 133 15.18 3.05 13.92
N LEU A 134 15.74 4.28 13.94
CA LEU A 134 16.79 4.67 14.88
C LEU A 134 16.30 4.64 16.33
N ILE A 135 15.11 5.18 16.60
CA ILE A 135 14.48 5.13 17.93
C ILE A 135 14.31 3.68 18.38
N ILE A 136 13.78 2.80 17.52
CA ILE A 136 13.63 1.37 17.84
C ILE A 136 14.99 0.72 18.14
N ARG A 137 16.02 1.05 17.38
CA ARG A 137 17.38 0.53 17.60
C ARG A 137 17.94 0.96 18.96
N MET A 138 17.67 2.19 19.40
CA MET A 138 18.17 2.75 20.65
C MET A 138 17.36 2.29 21.87
N VAL A 139 16.05 2.31 21.76
CA VAL A 139 15.11 2.09 22.87
C VAL A 139 14.73 0.61 23.00
N GLY A 140 14.79 -0.13 21.91
CA GLY A 140 14.39 -1.53 21.81
C GLY A 140 12.93 -1.74 21.40
N VAL A 141 12.71 -2.83 20.63
CA VAL A 141 11.39 -3.17 20.05
C VAL A 141 10.30 -3.28 21.13
N LYS A 142 10.59 -3.97 22.26
CA LYS A 142 9.59 -4.19 23.33
C LYS A 142 9.03 -2.90 23.90
N ARG A 143 9.86 -1.86 24.10
CA ARG A 143 9.39 -0.57 24.62
C ARG A 143 8.53 0.16 23.59
N VAL A 144 8.93 0.17 22.34
CA VAL A 144 8.18 0.84 21.26
C VAL A 144 6.84 0.16 21.03
N MET A 145 6.79 -1.19 20.99
CA MET A 145 5.54 -1.96 20.84
C MET A 145 4.54 -1.74 21.99
N ARG A 146 4.98 -1.26 23.14
CA ARG A 146 4.09 -0.83 24.23
C ARG A 146 3.24 0.38 23.83
N TYR A 147 3.77 1.28 22.98
CA TYR A 147 3.07 2.46 22.48
C TYR A 147 2.27 2.18 21.21
N LEU A 148 2.63 1.14 20.46
CA LEU A 148 1.99 0.68 19.23
C LEU A 148 1.41 -0.73 19.39
N PRO A 149 0.53 -0.97 20.38
CA PRO A 149 -0.07 -2.28 20.57
C PRO A 149 -1.11 -2.58 19.46
N PRO A 150 -1.49 -3.85 19.27
CA PRO A 150 -2.49 -4.24 18.27
C PRO A 150 -3.86 -3.56 18.42
N VAL A 151 -4.22 -3.08 19.61
CA VAL A 151 -5.43 -2.26 19.83
C VAL A 151 -5.36 -0.88 19.18
N VAL A 152 -4.16 -0.42 18.81
CA VAL A 152 -3.94 0.83 18.03
C VAL A 152 -3.71 0.49 16.57
N THR A 153 -2.77 -0.43 16.28
CA THR A 153 -2.37 -0.73 14.89
C THR A 153 -3.49 -1.39 14.09
N GLY A 154 -4.25 -2.31 14.68
CA GLY A 154 -5.36 -2.98 14.01
C GLY A 154 -6.45 -2.01 13.52
N PRO A 155 -7.04 -1.19 14.40
CA PRO A 155 -8.02 -0.18 13.99
C PRO A 155 -7.52 0.81 12.96
N VAL A 156 -6.25 1.23 13.01
CA VAL A 156 -5.66 2.12 11.98
C VAL A 156 -5.62 1.41 10.62
N ILE A 157 -5.18 0.15 10.56
CA ILE A 157 -5.18 -0.65 9.31
C ILE A 157 -6.61 -0.83 8.77
N ILE A 158 -7.60 -1.06 9.64
CA ILE A 158 -9.02 -1.12 9.25
C ILE A 158 -9.43 0.19 8.57
N CYS A 159 -9.06 1.34 9.14
CA CYS A 159 -9.36 2.66 8.58
C CYS A 159 -8.69 2.89 7.23
N ILE A 160 -7.48 2.36 6.97
CA ILE A 160 -6.83 2.48 5.65
C ILE A 160 -7.74 1.94 4.55
N GLY A 161 -8.25 0.73 4.70
CA GLY A 161 -9.13 0.14 3.68
C GLY A 161 -10.49 0.84 3.60
N LEU A 162 -11.15 1.07 4.73
CA LEU A 162 -12.51 1.63 4.76
C LEU A 162 -12.56 3.09 4.29
N SER A 163 -11.53 3.91 4.55
CA SER A 163 -11.49 5.30 4.08
C SER A 163 -11.50 5.42 2.55
N LEU A 164 -11.09 4.37 1.85
CA LEU A 164 -11.04 4.32 0.40
C LEU A 164 -12.33 3.75 -0.24
N ALA A 165 -13.28 3.25 0.55
CA ALA A 165 -14.48 2.59 0.04
C ALA A 165 -15.32 3.50 -0.88
N GLY A 166 -15.41 4.79 -0.57
CA GLY A 166 -16.11 5.78 -1.43
C GLY A 166 -15.51 5.84 -2.84
N SER A 167 -14.19 5.79 -2.97
CA SER A 167 -13.53 5.82 -4.27
C SER A 167 -13.81 4.54 -5.08
N ALA A 168 -13.89 3.37 -4.43
CA ALA A 168 -14.27 2.14 -5.10
C ALA A 168 -15.70 2.21 -5.66
N ILE A 169 -16.64 2.75 -4.88
CA ILE A 169 -18.05 2.93 -5.31
C ILE A 169 -18.12 3.91 -6.49
N ASN A 170 -17.45 5.06 -6.40
CA ASN A 170 -17.44 6.06 -7.45
C ASN A 170 -16.89 5.51 -8.77
N ASN A 171 -15.77 4.78 -8.71
CA ASN A 171 -15.22 4.14 -9.90
C ASN A 171 -16.14 3.04 -10.46
N ALA A 172 -16.73 2.19 -9.60
CA ALA A 172 -17.66 1.14 -10.02
C ALA A 172 -18.93 1.68 -10.66
N SER A 173 -19.43 2.83 -10.21
CA SER A 173 -20.66 3.45 -10.70
C SER A 173 -20.61 3.90 -12.16
N THR A 174 -19.40 4.05 -12.73
CA THR A 174 -19.22 4.39 -14.15
C THR A 174 -19.75 3.27 -15.07
N ASN A 175 -19.68 2.01 -14.62
CA ASN A 175 -20.29 0.85 -15.29
C ASN A 175 -20.37 -0.34 -14.32
N TRP A 176 -21.49 -0.46 -13.61
CA TRP A 176 -21.69 -1.51 -12.61
C TRP A 176 -21.55 -2.93 -13.16
N PHE A 177 -21.93 -3.15 -14.43
CA PHE A 177 -21.79 -4.49 -15.02
C PHE A 177 -20.33 -4.93 -15.04
N LEU A 178 -19.42 -4.11 -15.56
CA LEU A 178 -18.00 -4.44 -15.61
C LEU A 178 -17.37 -4.53 -14.20
N ALA A 179 -17.80 -3.67 -13.28
CA ALA A 179 -17.37 -3.73 -11.88
C ALA A 179 -17.76 -5.05 -11.21
N LEU A 180 -19.01 -5.48 -11.39
CA LEU A 180 -19.51 -6.75 -10.83
C LEU A 180 -18.85 -7.97 -11.49
N VAL A 181 -18.56 -7.92 -12.80
CA VAL A 181 -17.78 -8.98 -13.48
C VAL A 181 -16.40 -9.10 -12.84
N ALA A 182 -15.68 -7.98 -12.65
CA ALA A 182 -14.37 -8.00 -12.01
C ALA A 182 -14.43 -8.59 -10.60
N LEU A 183 -15.35 -8.11 -9.77
CA LEU A 183 -15.55 -8.57 -8.40
C LEU A 183 -15.91 -10.06 -8.35
N ALA A 184 -16.87 -10.51 -9.17
CA ALA A 184 -17.31 -11.91 -9.21
C ALA A 184 -16.16 -12.85 -9.60
N VAL A 185 -15.37 -12.47 -10.61
CA VAL A 185 -14.20 -13.25 -11.04
C VAL A 185 -13.19 -13.36 -9.89
N ILE A 186 -12.87 -12.27 -9.20
CA ILE A 186 -11.95 -12.30 -8.06
C ILE A 186 -12.46 -13.26 -6.98
N ILE A 187 -13.75 -13.18 -6.62
CA ILE A 187 -14.36 -14.04 -5.61
C ILE A 187 -14.29 -15.51 -6.04
N ILE A 188 -14.64 -15.81 -7.30
CA ILE A 188 -14.62 -17.19 -7.83
C ILE A 188 -13.21 -17.76 -7.76
N PHE A 189 -12.19 -17.04 -8.23
CA PHE A 189 -10.82 -17.54 -8.20
C PHE A 189 -10.24 -17.60 -6.78
N ASN A 190 -10.64 -16.70 -5.89
CA ASN A 190 -10.19 -16.73 -4.49
C ASN A 190 -10.75 -17.93 -3.72
N ILE A 191 -12.03 -18.24 -3.90
CA ILE A 191 -12.73 -19.32 -3.14
C ILE A 191 -12.51 -20.67 -3.79
N TRP A 192 -12.77 -20.79 -5.10
CA TRP A 192 -12.77 -22.07 -5.83
C TRP A 192 -11.54 -22.28 -6.72
N GLY A 193 -10.69 -21.27 -6.86
CA GLY A 193 -9.46 -21.37 -7.64
C GLY A 193 -8.53 -22.47 -7.11
N LYS A 194 -7.80 -23.11 -8.01
CA LYS A 194 -6.80 -24.14 -7.69
C LYS A 194 -5.44 -23.75 -8.25
N GLY A 195 -4.37 -24.15 -7.54
CA GLY A 195 -2.99 -23.90 -7.97
C GLY A 195 -2.70 -22.40 -8.17
N MET A 196 -2.15 -22.04 -9.33
CA MET A 196 -1.77 -20.68 -9.69
C MET A 196 -2.96 -19.69 -9.62
N PHE A 197 -4.13 -20.08 -10.09
CA PHE A 197 -5.31 -19.20 -10.13
C PHE A 197 -5.79 -18.74 -8.76
N LYS A 198 -5.61 -19.56 -7.74
CA LYS A 198 -5.90 -19.16 -6.35
C LYS A 198 -4.92 -18.12 -5.81
N ILE A 199 -3.71 -18.06 -6.38
CA ILE A 199 -2.66 -17.13 -5.96
C ILE A 199 -2.84 -15.74 -6.55
N ILE A 200 -3.43 -15.65 -7.77
CA ILE A 200 -3.54 -14.40 -8.54
C ILE A 200 -5.00 -13.98 -8.83
N PRO A 201 -5.92 -14.03 -7.85
CA PRO A 201 -7.34 -13.79 -8.11
C PRO A 201 -7.60 -12.37 -8.61
N ILE A 202 -6.88 -11.37 -8.09
CA ILE A 202 -7.00 -9.97 -8.49
C ILE A 202 -6.59 -9.77 -9.95
N LEU A 203 -5.46 -10.36 -10.36
CA LEU A 203 -5.03 -10.31 -11.75
C LEU A 203 -6.04 -10.98 -12.67
N MET A 204 -6.61 -12.13 -12.28
CA MET A 204 -7.65 -12.80 -13.06
C MET A 204 -8.90 -11.94 -13.20
N GLY A 205 -9.32 -11.25 -12.13
CA GLY A 205 -10.42 -10.29 -12.16
C GLY A 205 -10.17 -9.17 -13.17
N VAL A 206 -8.99 -8.56 -13.13
CA VAL A 206 -8.57 -7.52 -14.07
C VAL A 206 -8.59 -8.05 -15.51
N VAL A 207 -7.90 -9.16 -15.78
CA VAL A 207 -7.73 -9.69 -17.15
C VAL A 207 -9.06 -10.09 -17.76
N ILE A 208 -9.90 -10.84 -17.02
CA ILE A 208 -11.19 -11.32 -17.55
C ILE A 208 -12.17 -10.16 -17.71
N ALA A 209 -12.27 -9.24 -16.74
CA ALA A 209 -13.16 -8.09 -16.89
C ALA A 209 -12.71 -7.16 -18.02
N TYR A 210 -11.38 -6.99 -18.19
CA TYR A 210 -10.85 -6.22 -19.32
C TYR A 210 -11.14 -6.92 -20.66
N ALA A 211 -11.03 -8.25 -20.77
CA ALA A 211 -11.41 -8.98 -21.95
C ALA A 211 -12.90 -8.82 -22.28
N VAL A 212 -13.78 -8.87 -21.28
CA VAL A 212 -15.21 -8.56 -21.44
C VAL A 212 -15.41 -7.13 -21.95
N ALA A 213 -14.71 -6.15 -21.37
CA ALA A 213 -14.76 -4.76 -21.79
C ALA A 213 -14.32 -4.58 -23.26
N VAL A 214 -13.26 -5.31 -23.70
CA VAL A 214 -12.81 -5.32 -25.11
C VAL A 214 -13.90 -5.87 -26.04
N VAL A 215 -14.56 -6.96 -25.65
CA VAL A 215 -15.66 -7.54 -26.45
C VAL A 215 -16.84 -6.55 -26.56
N LEU A 216 -17.26 -5.96 -25.44
CA LEU A 216 -18.34 -4.96 -25.45
C LEU A 216 -17.98 -3.75 -26.32
N ASN A 217 -16.75 -3.27 -26.22
CA ASN A 217 -16.25 -2.16 -27.02
C ASN A 217 -16.23 -2.50 -28.53
N ALA A 218 -15.84 -3.73 -28.90
CA ALA A 218 -15.87 -4.21 -30.29
C ALA A 218 -17.29 -4.35 -30.85
N LEU A 219 -18.28 -4.65 -30.00
CA LEU A 219 -19.72 -4.68 -30.35
C LEU A 219 -20.34 -3.28 -30.44
N GLY A 220 -19.57 -2.20 -30.20
CA GLY A 220 -20.07 -0.83 -30.24
C GLY A 220 -20.89 -0.42 -29.02
N ILE A 221 -20.89 -1.24 -27.95
CA ILE A 221 -21.56 -0.92 -26.70
C ILE A 221 -20.76 0.17 -25.97
N LYS A 222 -21.45 1.16 -25.44
CA LYS A 222 -20.88 2.30 -24.73
C LYS A 222 -21.15 2.21 -23.23
N ASN A 223 -20.44 3.00 -22.45
CA ASN A 223 -20.74 3.21 -21.05
C ASN A 223 -22.13 3.88 -20.88
N PRO A 224 -22.75 3.83 -19.69
CA PRO A 224 -24.03 4.48 -19.41
C PRO A 224 -24.07 5.99 -19.71
N ASP A 225 -22.93 6.67 -19.63
CA ASP A 225 -22.75 8.10 -19.97
C ASP A 225 -22.55 8.36 -21.46
N GLY A 226 -22.58 7.33 -22.30
CA GLY A 226 -22.35 7.40 -23.75
C GLY A 226 -20.89 7.43 -24.19
N SER A 227 -19.93 7.40 -23.26
CA SER A 227 -18.50 7.34 -23.56
C SER A 227 -18.07 5.96 -24.08
N VAL A 228 -16.95 5.94 -24.80
CA VAL A 228 -16.32 4.70 -25.27
C VAL A 228 -15.72 3.95 -24.08
N ILE A 229 -15.92 2.63 -24.03
CA ILE A 229 -15.45 1.81 -22.89
C ILE A 229 -13.92 1.80 -22.84
N ILE A 230 -13.23 1.60 -23.95
CA ILE A 230 -11.77 1.55 -24.03
C ILE A 230 -11.27 2.37 -25.22
N ASN A 231 -10.32 3.27 -24.95
CA ASN A 231 -9.56 3.98 -25.98
C ASN A 231 -8.18 3.35 -26.15
N PHE A 232 -7.93 2.70 -27.28
CA PHE A 232 -6.66 2.02 -27.58
C PHE A 232 -5.58 2.93 -28.18
N VAL A 233 -5.87 4.20 -28.46
CA VAL A 233 -4.89 5.13 -29.07
C VAL A 233 -3.57 5.20 -28.26
N PRO A 234 -3.58 5.31 -26.92
CA PRO A 234 -2.33 5.31 -26.15
C PRO A 234 -1.50 4.04 -26.30
N VAL A 235 -2.16 2.88 -26.46
CA VAL A 235 -1.48 1.58 -26.66
C VAL A 235 -0.83 1.51 -28.04
N ALA A 236 -1.50 2.04 -29.06
CA ALA A 236 -0.97 2.06 -30.43
C ALA A 236 0.28 2.95 -30.54
N GLN A 237 0.29 4.06 -29.82
CA GLN A 237 1.40 5.03 -29.83
C GLN A 237 2.58 4.64 -28.91
N ALA A 238 2.35 3.75 -27.94
CA ALA A 238 3.38 3.34 -26.98
C ALA A 238 4.45 2.46 -27.64
N GLY A 239 5.72 2.75 -27.34
CA GLY A 239 6.86 1.93 -27.73
C GLY A 239 6.88 0.58 -26.99
N ILE A 240 7.62 -0.40 -27.56
CA ILE A 240 7.80 -1.71 -26.93
C ILE A 240 8.80 -1.60 -25.76
N VAL A 241 9.89 -0.86 -25.94
CA VAL A 241 10.94 -0.65 -24.95
C VAL A 241 11.15 0.84 -24.74
N GLY A 242 11.26 1.26 -23.48
CA GLY A 242 11.50 2.65 -23.11
C GLY A 242 11.87 2.82 -21.65
N LEU A 243 12.46 3.95 -21.31
CA LEU A 243 12.76 4.28 -19.91
C LEU A 243 11.46 4.69 -19.20
N PRO A 244 11.27 4.28 -17.93
CA PRO A 244 10.20 4.84 -17.11
C PRO A 244 10.30 6.38 -17.07
N PRO A 245 9.19 7.10 -17.22
CA PRO A 245 9.19 8.57 -17.24
C PRO A 245 9.38 9.13 -15.82
N LEU A 246 10.59 9.02 -15.30
CA LEU A 246 10.96 9.49 -13.96
C LEU A 246 10.79 11.01 -13.87
N GLN A 247 10.47 11.49 -12.67
CA GLN A 247 10.36 12.91 -12.34
C GLN A 247 10.98 13.15 -10.96
N LEU A 248 11.97 14.02 -10.89
CA LEU A 248 12.52 14.40 -9.59
C LEU A 248 11.47 15.14 -8.75
N CYS A 249 11.44 14.82 -7.47
CA CYS A 249 10.54 15.47 -6.53
C CYS A 249 10.88 16.94 -6.30
N LYS A 250 9.90 17.70 -5.84
CA LYS A 250 10.05 19.08 -5.37
C LYS A 250 9.60 19.17 -3.91
N PHE A 251 10.19 20.04 -3.13
CA PHE A 251 9.88 20.18 -1.72
C PHE A 251 9.07 21.45 -1.45
N ASP A 252 8.03 21.30 -0.66
CA ASP A 252 7.20 22.38 -0.14
C ASP A 252 6.58 21.99 1.20
N LEU A 253 6.53 22.96 2.10
CA LEU A 253 6.02 22.72 3.45
C LEU A 253 4.57 22.19 3.45
N THR A 254 3.70 22.75 2.59
CA THR A 254 2.28 22.33 2.51
C THR A 254 2.18 20.86 2.14
N SER A 255 2.84 20.42 1.05
CA SER A 255 2.81 19.01 0.61
C SER A 255 3.46 18.09 1.64
N ILE A 256 4.55 18.53 2.29
CA ILE A 256 5.22 17.76 3.35
C ILE A 256 4.26 17.56 4.52
N MET A 257 3.56 18.59 4.96
CA MET A 257 2.64 18.50 6.09
C MET A 257 1.39 17.66 5.79
N ILE A 258 1.01 17.52 4.51
CA ILE A 258 -0.06 16.62 4.09
C ILE A 258 0.43 15.16 4.06
N MET A 259 1.59 14.91 3.45
CA MET A 259 2.06 13.55 3.16
C MET A 259 2.81 12.92 4.34
N ALA A 260 3.73 13.64 4.99
CA ALA A 260 4.62 13.07 5.98
C ALA A 260 3.89 12.45 7.20
N PRO A 261 2.81 13.04 7.75
CA PRO A 261 2.11 12.43 8.89
C PRO A 261 1.46 11.09 8.57
N ILE A 262 1.17 10.77 7.31
CA ILE A 262 0.62 9.48 6.86
C ILE A 262 1.61 8.34 7.18
N ALA A 263 2.91 8.64 7.21
CA ALA A 263 3.95 7.68 7.58
C ALA A 263 3.69 7.00 8.93
N ILE A 264 3.03 7.68 9.88
CA ILE A 264 2.71 7.08 11.18
C ILE A 264 1.77 5.88 11.00
N ALA A 265 0.75 6.02 10.15
CA ALA A 265 -0.19 4.93 9.87
C ALA A 265 0.49 3.77 9.11
N THR A 266 1.32 4.08 8.12
CA THR A 266 2.01 3.05 7.32
C THR A 266 3.15 2.37 8.08
N MET A 267 3.79 3.02 9.03
CA MET A 267 4.70 2.34 9.97
C MET A 267 3.97 1.32 10.86
N MET A 268 2.72 1.61 11.26
CA MET A 268 1.89 0.64 12.00
C MET A 268 1.49 -0.55 11.13
N GLU A 269 1.13 -0.30 9.87
CA GLU A 269 0.86 -1.32 8.86
C GLU A 269 2.08 -2.24 8.70
N HIS A 270 3.28 -1.67 8.52
CA HIS A 270 4.53 -2.42 8.42
C HIS A 270 4.79 -3.34 9.62
N VAL A 271 4.54 -2.86 10.83
CA VAL A 271 4.67 -3.68 12.06
C VAL A 271 3.70 -4.86 12.03
N GLY A 272 2.46 -4.63 11.60
CA GLY A 272 1.44 -5.67 11.42
C GLY A 272 1.87 -6.73 10.40
N ASP A 273 2.34 -6.29 9.24
CA ASP A 273 2.81 -7.16 8.16
C ASP A 273 4.03 -7.99 8.57
N MET A 274 5.02 -7.38 9.26
CA MET A 274 6.17 -8.12 9.77
C MET A 274 5.76 -9.18 10.78
N SER A 275 4.74 -8.93 11.58
CA SER A 275 4.17 -9.92 12.51
C SER A 275 3.48 -11.06 11.74
N ALA A 276 2.69 -10.74 10.72
CA ALA A 276 2.00 -11.73 9.88
C ALA A 276 2.98 -12.60 9.10
N ILE A 277 4.00 -12.01 8.47
CA ILE A 277 5.06 -12.74 7.76
C ILE A 277 5.84 -13.64 8.73
N SER A 278 6.14 -13.14 9.94
CA SER A 278 6.81 -13.92 10.98
C SER A 278 6.02 -15.15 11.37
N ALA A 279 4.69 -15.01 11.54
CA ALA A 279 3.80 -16.13 11.85
C ALA A 279 3.74 -17.14 10.70
N THR A 280 3.63 -16.69 9.45
CA THR A 280 3.55 -17.54 8.25
C THR A 280 4.85 -18.32 8.03
N VAL A 281 6.01 -17.68 8.20
CA VAL A 281 7.33 -18.29 7.97
C VAL A 281 7.76 -19.14 9.16
N GLY A 282 7.25 -18.85 10.36
CA GLY A 282 7.67 -19.47 11.61
C GLY A 282 9.03 -18.95 12.10
N GLU A 283 9.39 -17.71 11.78
CA GLU A 283 10.59 -17.01 12.22
C GLU A 283 10.23 -15.63 12.79
N ASN A 284 10.93 -15.16 13.82
CA ASN A 284 10.62 -13.86 14.42
C ASN A 284 11.45 -12.74 13.77
N PHE A 285 10.93 -12.15 12.70
CA PHE A 285 11.57 -11.05 11.99
C PHE A 285 11.59 -9.73 12.75
N LEU A 286 10.76 -9.57 13.78
CA LEU A 286 10.80 -8.42 14.67
C LEU A 286 12.08 -8.41 15.53
N SER A 287 12.66 -9.59 15.81
CA SER A 287 13.91 -9.73 16.56
C SER A 287 15.13 -9.90 15.65
N ASP A 288 15.06 -10.71 14.61
CA ASP A 288 16.15 -10.98 13.65
C ASP A 288 15.60 -11.00 12.21
N PRO A 289 15.96 -10.07 11.34
CA PRO A 289 17.02 -9.05 11.42
C PRO A 289 16.72 -7.87 12.33
N GLY A 290 15.52 -7.82 12.89
CA GLY A 290 15.03 -6.79 13.79
C GLY A 290 14.19 -5.73 13.09
N LEU A 291 13.11 -5.30 13.76
CA LEU A 291 12.13 -4.34 13.24
C LEU A 291 12.79 -3.03 12.76
N HIS A 292 13.85 -2.57 13.43
CA HIS A 292 14.59 -1.38 13.01
C HIS A 292 15.21 -1.51 11.62
N ARG A 293 15.58 -2.73 11.17
CA ARG A 293 16.14 -2.97 9.85
C ARG A 293 15.07 -3.06 8.76
N THR A 294 13.94 -3.67 9.08
CA THR A 294 12.83 -3.77 8.13
C THR A 294 12.20 -2.40 7.90
N LEU A 295 12.02 -1.60 8.96
CA LEU A 295 11.59 -0.20 8.84
C LEU A 295 12.60 0.68 8.10
N LEU A 296 13.91 0.49 8.35
CA LEU A 296 14.95 1.18 7.59
C LEU A 296 14.83 0.89 6.09
N GLY A 297 14.63 -0.37 5.73
CA GLY A 297 14.48 -0.80 4.34
C GLY A 297 13.24 -0.23 3.67
N ASP A 298 12.09 -0.27 4.36
CA ASP A 298 10.83 0.27 3.88
C ASP A 298 10.89 1.81 3.73
N GLY A 299 11.44 2.49 4.73
CA GLY A 299 11.64 3.94 4.69
C GLY A 299 12.58 4.41 3.57
N LEU A 300 13.70 3.71 3.35
CA LEU A 300 14.61 4.01 2.25
C LEU A 300 13.96 3.74 0.89
N ALA A 301 13.19 2.64 0.76
CA ALA A 301 12.44 2.34 -0.45
C ALA A 301 11.38 3.41 -0.75
N THR A 302 10.66 3.87 0.28
CA THR A 302 9.67 4.96 0.19
C THR A 302 10.33 6.29 -0.18
N ALA A 303 11.43 6.66 0.49
CA ALA A 303 12.14 7.89 0.19
C ALA A 303 12.71 7.89 -1.24
N MET A 304 13.29 6.78 -1.67
CA MET A 304 13.81 6.61 -3.04
C MET A 304 12.67 6.72 -4.07
N ALA A 305 11.54 6.04 -3.82
CA ALA A 305 10.39 6.12 -4.72
C ALA A 305 9.88 7.56 -4.86
N GLY A 306 9.67 8.27 -3.76
CA GLY A 306 9.29 9.69 -3.79
C GLY A 306 10.33 10.56 -4.50
N PHE A 307 11.63 10.31 -4.28
CA PHE A 307 12.69 11.10 -4.90
C PHE A 307 12.66 11.05 -6.44
N ILE A 308 12.38 9.90 -7.03
CA ILE A 308 12.30 9.71 -8.48
C ILE A 308 10.87 9.83 -9.04
N GLY A 309 9.92 10.31 -8.23
CA GLY A 309 8.56 10.60 -8.66
C GLY A 309 7.61 9.41 -8.61
N GLY A 310 7.93 8.35 -7.86
CA GLY A 310 7.04 7.22 -7.61
C GLY A 310 6.17 7.42 -6.38
N PRO A 311 5.11 6.60 -6.23
CA PRO A 311 4.33 6.54 -5.00
C PRO A 311 5.14 5.90 -3.86
N ALA A 312 4.74 6.16 -2.61
CA ALA A 312 5.34 5.52 -1.45
C ALA A 312 5.26 3.99 -1.55
N ASN A 313 6.28 3.31 -1.05
CA ASN A 313 6.27 1.86 -0.92
C ASN A 313 5.69 1.43 0.44
N THR A 314 5.21 0.21 0.51
CA THR A 314 4.82 -0.50 1.73
C THR A 314 4.96 -2.00 1.53
N THR A 315 5.01 -2.78 2.61
CA THR A 315 5.00 -4.24 2.55
C THR A 315 3.65 -4.78 2.09
N TYR A 316 3.64 -5.87 1.30
CA TYR A 316 2.43 -6.44 0.72
C TYR A 316 2.02 -7.76 1.36
N GLY A 317 0.85 -7.76 2.00
CA GLY A 317 0.21 -8.95 2.58
C GLY A 317 -0.19 -10.00 1.55
N GLU A 318 -0.50 -9.61 0.30
CA GLU A 318 -0.81 -10.51 -0.81
C GLU A 318 0.33 -11.50 -1.08
N ASN A 319 1.56 -11.05 -0.99
CA ASN A 319 2.73 -11.90 -1.17
C ASN A 319 2.93 -12.88 0.00
N THR A 320 2.46 -12.54 1.20
CA THR A 320 2.43 -13.46 2.34
C THR A 320 1.50 -14.64 2.07
N GLY A 321 0.35 -14.41 1.43
CA GLY A 321 -0.53 -15.49 0.98
C GLY A 321 0.13 -16.44 -0.02
N VAL A 322 1.00 -15.93 -0.90
CA VAL A 322 1.79 -16.78 -1.81
C VAL A 322 2.80 -17.64 -1.06
N LEU A 323 3.47 -17.09 -0.04
CA LEU A 323 4.39 -17.86 0.82
C LEU A 323 3.67 -19.04 1.50
N GLU A 324 2.46 -18.79 2.02
CA GLU A 324 1.64 -19.80 2.69
C GLU A 324 1.23 -20.92 1.72
N LEU A 325 0.74 -20.58 0.52
CA LEU A 325 0.28 -21.54 -0.47
C LEU A 325 1.40 -22.31 -1.16
N SER A 326 2.51 -21.65 -1.48
CA SER A 326 3.66 -22.28 -2.14
C SER A 326 4.53 -23.09 -1.19
N ARG A 327 4.47 -22.78 0.11
CA ARG A 327 5.36 -23.29 1.16
C ARG A 327 6.86 -23.04 0.86
N VAL A 328 7.17 -22.06 0.03
CA VAL A 328 8.53 -21.64 -0.29
C VAL A 328 8.82 -20.32 0.38
N HIS A 329 9.58 -20.35 1.46
CA HIS A 329 9.84 -19.19 2.32
C HIS A 329 11.22 -18.55 2.07
N ASP A 330 11.85 -18.85 0.93
CA ASP A 330 13.14 -18.30 0.57
C ASP A 330 13.02 -16.88 -0.01
N PRO A 331 13.65 -15.87 0.59
CA PRO A 331 13.65 -14.49 0.08
C PRO A 331 14.19 -14.33 -1.35
N ARG A 332 14.93 -15.31 -1.90
CA ARG A 332 15.43 -15.28 -3.29
C ARG A 332 14.30 -15.21 -4.30
N VAL A 333 13.20 -15.91 -4.04
CA VAL A 333 12.03 -15.94 -4.94
C VAL A 333 11.41 -14.54 -5.04
N ILE A 334 11.35 -13.82 -3.92
CA ILE A 334 10.86 -12.43 -3.88
C ILE A 334 11.78 -11.49 -4.67
N ARG A 335 13.10 -11.68 -4.58
CA ARG A 335 14.05 -10.88 -5.36
C ARG A 335 13.92 -11.13 -6.86
N ILE A 336 13.64 -12.35 -7.27
CA ILE A 336 13.34 -12.68 -8.67
C ILE A 336 12.06 -11.94 -9.11
N ALA A 337 11.01 -11.92 -8.29
CA ALA A 337 9.80 -11.15 -8.55
C ALA A 337 10.09 -9.65 -8.70
N ALA A 338 10.96 -9.11 -7.84
CA ALA A 338 11.38 -7.70 -7.90
C ALA A 338 12.12 -7.38 -9.22
N VAL A 339 13.00 -8.27 -9.67
CA VAL A 339 13.67 -8.12 -10.97
C VAL A 339 12.67 -8.17 -12.12
N PHE A 340 11.67 -9.06 -12.09
CA PHE A 340 10.61 -9.08 -13.08
C PHE A 340 9.80 -7.79 -13.11
N ALA A 341 9.45 -7.22 -11.95
CA ALA A 341 8.77 -5.93 -11.87
C ALA A 341 9.59 -4.80 -12.52
N ILE A 342 10.92 -4.78 -12.27
CA ILE A 342 11.84 -3.83 -12.92
C ILE A 342 11.84 -4.05 -14.44
N ILE A 343 11.95 -5.29 -14.92
CA ILE A 343 11.94 -5.57 -16.38
C ILE A 343 10.65 -5.07 -17.02
N VAL A 344 9.50 -5.36 -16.40
CA VAL A 344 8.18 -4.93 -16.93
C VAL A 344 8.06 -3.41 -16.96
N SER A 345 8.69 -2.70 -16.02
CA SER A 345 8.68 -1.23 -15.99
C SER A 345 9.30 -0.56 -17.22
N PHE A 346 10.19 -1.27 -17.92
CA PHE A 346 10.81 -0.81 -19.19
C PHE A 346 10.00 -1.16 -20.46
N ILE A 347 8.74 -1.60 -20.30
CA ILE A 347 7.85 -1.92 -21.40
C ILE A 347 6.68 -0.93 -21.41
N PRO A 348 6.83 0.28 -22.04
CA PRO A 348 5.79 1.31 -22.05
C PRO A 348 4.44 0.81 -22.57
N LYS A 349 4.45 -0.15 -23.49
CA LYS A 349 3.23 -0.75 -24.06
C LYS A 349 2.37 -1.45 -22.99
N VAL A 350 3.00 -2.11 -22.00
CA VAL A 350 2.30 -2.70 -20.86
C VAL A 350 1.68 -1.62 -19.99
N SER A 351 2.43 -0.55 -19.68
CA SER A 351 1.93 0.59 -18.93
C SER A 351 0.75 1.27 -19.63
N ALA A 352 0.85 1.49 -20.95
CA ALA A 352 -0.22 2.06 -21.74
C ALA A 352 -1.47 1.17 -21.73
N LEU A 353 -1.32 -0.16 -21.90
CA LEU A 353 -2.43 -1.11 -21.83
C LEU A 353 -3.15 -1.03 -20.48
N ILE A 354 -2.40 -0.99 -19.39
CA ILE A 354 -2.95 -0.88 -18.03
C ILE A 354 -3.68 0.45 -17.85
N SER A 355 -3.14 1.54 -18.38
CA SER A 355 -3.75 2.88 -18.28
C SER A 355 -5.05 3.03 -19.09
N THR A 356 -5.34 2.11 -20.04
CA THR A 356 -6.63 2.08 -20.75
C THR A 356 -7.72 1.30 -20.02
N MET A 357 -7.43 0.79 -18.83
CA MET A 357 -8.40 0.04 -18.03
C MET A 357 -9.57 0.93 -17.62
N PRO A 358 -10.84 0.53 -17.90
CA PRO A 358 -12.01 1.27 -17.47
C PRO A 358 -12.07 1.47 -15.96
N SER A 359 -12.45 2.67 -15.51
CA SER A 359 -12.59 3.00 -14.09
C SER A 359 -13.51 2.04 -13.34
N SER A 360 -14.55 1.53 -14.03
CA SER A 360 -15.46 0.53 -13.46
C SER A 360 -14.78 -0.78 -13.04
N ILE A 361 -13.83 -1.28 -13.84
CA ILE A 361 -13.04 -2.47 -13.49
C ILE A 361 -12.16 -2.16 -12.28
N ILE A 362 -11.54 -0.98 -12.26
CA ILE A 362 -10.74 -0.50 -11.13
C ILE A 362 -11.61 -0.48 -9.86
N GLY A 363 -12.83 0.05 -9.95
CA GLY A 363 -13.79 0.06 -8.86
C GLY A 363 -14.10 -1.36 -8.33
N GLY A 364 -14.46 -2.29 -9.22
CA GLY A 364 -14.74 -3.68 -8.85
C GLY A 364 -13.58 -4.38 -8.16
N VAL A 365 -12.35 -4.18 -8.65
CA VAL A 365 -11.13 -4.71 -8.02
C VAL A 365 -10.86 -4.04 -6.67
N SER A 366 -11.08 -2.74 -6.57
CA SER A 366 -10.87 -1.95 -5.34
C SER A 366 -11.81 -2.39 -4.21
N PHE A 367 -13.04 -2.80 -4.50
CA PHE A 367 -13.93 -3.41 -3.48
C PHE A 367 -13.24 -4.54 -2.73
N MET A 368 -12.63 -5.46 -3.48
CA MET A 368 -11.96 -6.60 -2.86
C MET A 368 -10.68 -6.19 -2.12
N LEU A 369 -9.85 -5.33 -2.74
CA LEU A 369 -8.57 -4.90 -2.15
C LEU A 369 -8.78 -4.14 -0.85
N TYR A 370 -9.65 -3.12 -0.85
CA TYR A 370 -9.89 -2.31 0.35
C TYR A 370 -10.55 -3.13 1.46
N GLY A 371 -11.45 -4.05 1.08
CA GLY A 371 -12.01 -5.02 1.99
C GLY A 371 -10.95 -5.94 2.61
N MET A 372 -10.00 -6.42 1.82
CA MET A 372 -8.90 -7.27 2.31
C MET A 372 -7.95 -6.50 3.24
N ILE A 373 -7.58 -5.24 2.91
CA ILE A 373 -6.76 -4.40 3.80
C ILE A 373 -7.46 -4.25 5.16
N SER A 374 -8.75 -3.93 5.15
CA SER A 374 -9.52 -3.82 6.40
C SER A 374 -9.59 -5.15 7.16
N ALA A 375 -9.77 -6.27 6.45
CA ALA A 375 -9.79 -7.60 7.04
C ALA A 375 -8.44 -7.99 7.69
N ILE A 376 -7.31 -7.56 7.12
CA ILE A 376 -5.97 -7.72 7.73
C ILE A 376 -5.91 -6.98 9.08
N GLY A 377 -6.47 -5.76 9.14
CA GLY A 377 -6.57 -5.02 10.40
C GLY A 377 -7.42 -5.75 11.45
N VAL A 378 -8.57 -6.32 11.05
CA VAL A 378 -9.40 -7.16 11.93
C VAL A 378 -8.62 -8.39 12.39
N ARG A 379 -7.95 -9.07 11.47
CA ARG A 379 -7.10 -10.23 11.78
C ARG A 379 -6.02 -9.88 12.79
N ASN A 380 -5.37 -8.72 12.68
CA ASN A 380 -4.37 -8.24 13.64
C ASN A 380 -4.96 -8.12 15.06
N VAL A 381 -6.18 -7.58 15.19
CA VAL A 381 -6.88 -7.47 16.48
C VAL A 381 -7.19 -8.86 17.06
N VAL A 382 -7.70 -9.77 16.23
CA VAL A 382 -8.14 -11.11 16.65
C VAL A 382 -6.96 -12.02 17.02
N GLU A 383 -5.92 -12.08 16.19
CA GLU A 383 -4.75 -12.95 16.40
C GLU A 383 -3.95 -12.52 17.65
N ASN A 384 -3.91 -11.24 17.93
CA ASN A 384 -3.27 -10.69 19.13
C ASN A 384 -4.20 -10.68 20.36
N LYS A 385 -5.40 -11.30 20.25
CA LYS A 385 -6.36 -11.47 21.35
C LYS A 385 -6.68 -10.16 22.06
N VAL A 386 -6.88 -9.09 21.29
CA VAL A 386 -7.25 -7.77 21.85
C VAL A 386 -8.63 -7.88 22.49
N ASP A 387 -8.68 -7.69 23.81
CA ASP A 387 -9.93 -7.75 24.58
C ASP A 387 -10.68 -6.41 24.48
N LEU A 388 -11.66 -6.33 23.60
CA LEU A 388 -12.50 -5.14 23.39
C LEU A 388 -13.62 -5.00 24.43
N THR A 389 -13.76 -5.95 25.38
CA THR A 389 -14.68 -5.78 26.52
C THR A 389 -14.12 -4.80 27.54
N LYS A 390 -12.80 -4.57 27.54
CA LYS A 390 -12.15 -3.56 28.36
C LYS A 390 -12.45 -2.16 27.84
N SER A 391 -13.04 -1.32 28.67
CA SER A 391 -13.41 0.07 28.31
C SER A 391 -12.24 0.85 27.68
N ARG A 392 -11.02 0.67 28.20
CA ARG A 392 -9.81 1.27 27.64
C ARG A 392 -9.62 0.93 26.16
N ASN A 393 -9.65 -0.35 25.82
CA ASN A 393 -9.41 -0.83 24.46
C ASN A 393 -10.54 -0.41 23.51
N LEU A 394 -11.79 -0.46 24.02
CA LEU A 394 -12.97 -0.03 23.28
C LEU A 394 -12.90 1.47 22.93
N ILE A 395 -12.51 2.32 23.89
CA ILE A 395 -12.39 3.76 23.67
C ILE A 395 -11.28 4.06 22.66
N ILE A 396 -10.10 3.44 22.78
CA ILE A 396 -8.99 3.66 21.85
C ILE A 396 -9.43 3.28 20.43
N ALA A 397 -10.00 2.09 20.23
CA ALA A 397 -10.45 1.63 18.92
C ALA A 397 -11.58 2.53 18.37
N GLY A 398 -12.57 2.89 19.21
CA GLY A 398 -13.68 3.74 18.82
C GLY A 398 -13.24 5.12 18.35
N VAL A 399 -12.32 5.78 19.07
CA VAL A 399 -11.78 7.08 18.66
C VAL A 399 -11.00 6.98 17.35
N ILE A 400 -10.20 5.91 17.17
CA ILE A 400 -9.47 5.68 15.90
C ILE A 400 -10.46 5.57 14.73
N PHE A 401 -11.54 4.79 14.88
CA PHE A 401 -12.54 4.63 13.82
C PHE A 401 -13.24 5.95 13.50
N VAL A 402 -13.67 6.70 14.51
CA VAL A 402 -14.33 7.99 14.30
C VAL A 402 -13.38 9.00 13.64
N CYS A 403 -12.13 9.08 14.08
CA CYS A 403 -11.14 9.96 13.45
C CYS A 403 -10.79 9.52 12.02
N GLY A 404 -10.57 8.22 11.79
CA GLY A 404 -10.14 7.70 10.49
C GLY A 404 -11.21 7.75 9.40
N LEU A 405 -12.48 7.71 9.78
CA LEU A 405 -13.61 7.74 8.83
C LEU A 405 -14.37 9.07 8.84
N GLY A 406 -14.37 9.79 9.97
CA GLY A 406 -15.14 11.03 10.13
C GLY A 406 -14.49 12.26 9.49
N PHE A 407 -13.16 12.37 9.54
CA PHE A 407 -12.43 13.48 8.94
C PHE A 407 -12.19 13.30 7.44
N SER A 408 -13.22 13.02 6.64
CA SER A 408 -13.09 12.73 5.21
C SER A 408 -12.32 13.80 4.43
N ASN A 409 -12.45 15.08 4.80
CA ASN A 409 -11.72 16.21 4.20
C ASN A 409 -10.43 16.57 4.96
N GLY A 410 -10.02 15.76 5.94
CA GLY A 410 -8.93 16.07 6.85
C GLY A 410 -9.26 17.21 7.82
N LEU A 411 -8.27 17.58 8.64
CA LEU A 411 -8.33 18.74 9.56
C LEU A 411 -7.32 19.78 9.10
N SER A 412 -7.83 20.94 8.65
CA SER A 412 -7.00 22.05 8.18
C SER A 412 -6.87 23.14 9.23
N PHE A 413 -5.67 23.64 9.43
CA PHE A 413 -5.35 24.78 10.29
C PHE A 413 -4.20 25.61 9.68
N THR A 414 -4.13 26.88 10.05
CA THR A 414 -3.13 27.79 9.48
C THR A 414 -2.04 28.08 10.50
N ILE A 415 -0.78 27.81 10.12
CA ILE A 415 0.41 28.15 10.90
C ILE A 415 1.29 29.07 10.07
N GLY A 416 1.59 30.27 10.59
CA GLY A 416 2.48 31.22 9.90
C GLY A 416 2.07 31.59 8.47
N GLY A 417 0.75 31.64 8.19
CA GLY A 417 0.22 31.93 6.85
C GLY A 417 0.19 30.73 5.89
N THR A 418 0.63 29.55 6.34
CA THR A 418 0.58 28.31 5.56
C THR A 418 -0.55 27.43 6.06
N THR A 419 -1.46 26.99 5.17
CA THR A 419 -2.50 26.02 5.51
C THR A 419 -1.90 24.62 5.57
N VAL A 420 -2.05 23.97 6.72
CA VAL A 420 -1.65 22.61 6.99
C VAL A 420 -2.89 21.75 7.08
N THR A 421 -2.94 20.65 6.33
CA THR A 421 -4.06 19.69 6.37
C THR A 421 -3.55 18.34 6.82
N LEU A 422 -4.04 17.86 7.97
CA LEU A 422 -3.82 16.48 8.42
C LEU A 422 -4.90 15.59 7.81
N THR A 423 -4.49 14.50 7.19
CA THR A 423 -5.42 13.49 6.66
C THR A 423 -6.10 12.72 7.79
N ALA A 424 -7.28 12.15 7.53
CA ALA A 424 -8.02 11.33 8.50
C ALA A 424 -7.17 10.23 9.13
N LEU A 425 -6.35 9.54 8.31
CA LEU A 425 -5.46 8.47 8.77
C LEU A 425 -4.36 8.97 9.70
N ALA A 426 -3.78 10.13 9.42
CA ALA A 426 -2.79 10.74 10.29
C ALA A 426 -3.41 11.12 11.65
N ILE A 427 -4.62 11.70 11.63
CA ILE A 427 -5.36 12.05 12.85
C ILE A 427 -5.69 10.79 13.66
N ALA A 428 -6.20 9.75 13.03
CA ALA A 428 -6.54 8.46 13.65
C ALA A 428 -5.32 7.82 14.33
N ALA A 429 -4.19 7.79 13.63
CA ALA A 429 -2.95 7.22 14.13
C ALA A 429 -2.42 8.00 15.34
N ILE A 430 -2.35 9.34 15.25
CA ILE A 430 -1.91 10.21 16.33
C ILE A 430 -2.84 10.09 17.54
N ALA A 431 -4.16 10.15 17.34
CA ALA A 431 -5.14 10.03 18.42
C ALA A 431 -5.04 8.66 19.13
N GLY A 432 -4.91 7.57 18.37
CA GLY A 432 -4.74 6.23 18.93
C GLY A 432 -3.49 6.10 19.79
N ILE A 433 -2.34 6.62 19.33
CA ILE A 433 -1.09 6.61 20.09
C ILE A 433 -1.24 7.43 21.37
N LEU A 434 -1.75 8.67 21.26
CA LEU A 434 -1.89 9.57 22.41
C LEU A 434 -2.82 8.98 23.47
N LEU A 435 -3.98 8.45 23.07
CA LEU A 435 -4.90 7.80 24.01
C LEU A 435 -4.26 6.58 24.67
N ASN A 436 -3.56 5.75 23.90
CA ASN A 436 -2.85 4.61 24.47
C ASN A 436 -1.80 5.05 25.48
N MET A 437 -1.03 6.11 25.19
CA MET A 437 -0.03 6.67 26.11
C MET A 437 -0.67 7.19 27.40
N ILE A 438 -1.74 7.97 27.31
CA ILE A 438 -2.48 8.49 28.46
C ILE A 438 -2.98 7.33 29.33
N CYS A 439 -3.63 6.32 28.71
CA CYS A 439 -4.12 5.17 29.44
C CYS A 439 -3.00 4.33 30.07
N LEU A 440 -1.80 4.27 29.46
CA LEU A 440 -0.64 3.60 30.07
C LEU A 440 -0.13 4.31 31.32
N LEU A 441 -0.17 5.65 31.34
CA LEU A 441 0.24 6.42 32.51
C LEU A 441 -0.68 6.12 33.70
N TYR A 442 -1.99 5.95 33.47
CA TYR A 442 -2.96 5.65 34.52
C TYR A 442 -2.98 4.18 34.97
N THR A 443 -2.55 3.24 34.12
CA THR A 443 -2.57 1.79 34.41
C THR A 443 -1.21 1.24 34.87
N SER A 444 -0.14 2.05 34.86
CA SER A 444 1.12 1.66 35.46
C SER A 444 0.96 1.71 37.01
N PRO A 445 1.33 0.64 37.77
CA PRO A 445 1.33 0.70 39.23
C PRO A 445 2.15 1.92 39.64
N SER A 446 1.53 2.78 40.48
CA SER A 446 2.24 3.90 41.08
C SER A 446 3.45 3.36 41.86
N PRO A 447 4.61 4.05 41.85
CA PRO A 447 5.70 3.68 42.75
C PRO A 447 5.28 3.67 44.24
N ARG A 448 4.11 4.25 44.56
CA ARG A 448 3.53 4.24 45.89
C ARG A 448 2.77 2.96 46.25
N ASP A 449 2.34 2.17 45.25
CA ASP A 449 1.58 0.92 45.52
C ASP A 449 2.50 -0.23 45.99
N GLY A 450 3.81 -0.11 45.82
CA GLY A 450 4.82 -1.03 46.33
C GLY A 450 5.23 -0.79 47.79
N LEU A 451 4.67 0.24 48.45
CA LEU A 451 4.98 0.56 49.87
C LEU A 451 3.86 0.14 50.83
N LEU A 452 2.78 -0.47 50.31
CA LEU A 452 1.62 -0.91 51.14
C LEU A 452 1.35 -2.42 51.03
N SER A 453 2.33 -3.22 50.56
CA SER A 453 2.29 -4.70 50.63
C SER A 453 3.38 -5.24 51.51
#